data_224cb11db59a4be7dfd49af5022ad50f
#
_entry.id   224cb11db59a4be7dfd49af5022ad50f
#
_cell.length_a   1.000
_cell.length_b   1.000
_cell.length_c   1.000
_cell.angle_alpha   90.00
_cell.angle_beta   90.00
_cell.angle_gamma   90.00
#
_symmetry.space_group_name_H-M   'P 1'
#
loop_
_entity.id
_entity.type
_entity.pdbx_description
1 polymer ?
#
loop_
_entity_poly.entity_id
_entity_poly.type
_entity_poly.pdbx_seq_one_letter_code
_entity_poly.pdbx_strand_id
1 'polypeptide(L)'
;MVREQPNTPASDSAPTRAAARAAQQRRRSLILLGVIIVLAVAVAVVLGVFFLRGAPGEPEQDASSTSTSDCLPASLRITADPAVAGAIEATVAELTRSRADCPGVTINVEDSSATAAALASGSAPEFDVWVPDSAMWPARATGQAELTGVDAAELVVSDPVASTPVVFAATEATAAALQTAGAGFASLAAPSVAAVLPDPSTVAASSAALLALQTAVAGDARMFTAIALGLDAGVVPTAADALAAASTATTPTIAVTTEQAVLEYDEDAETPLVPIYPADVKPAVSVSLVTLADASDDTLAAVKQLSASLVGGSDRLAEYGLRDAAGSTLDSTTEDAGAASEPVDSANQAEALRTWQMITAPSRMLSLNDVSGSMLQPATADMRRIDLFEQAAVRAINSLSTDSSLATWVFSSRRIGGQDWQEIVPFGPLGDPAHKQRTIDTANGLDSLVGGGTGLYDSVLAAVQYMRETYVPGQVNLVLLNTDGYNEDDEGLDLPGLLAQLETLRDPAKPVAVIAIGYGPDTDQAALEQIAAATDGAAYQALQPTDIGTVLVDAVTQRGCRPNCG
;
A
#
# COMPACT_ATOMS: atom_id res chain seq x y z
N MET A 1 -53.58 34.09 68.26
CA MET A 1 -52.24 33.85 68.82
C MET A 1 -51.24 34.08 67.72
N VAL A 2 -50.47 35.12 67.90
CA VAL A 2 -49.42 35.68 67.12
C VAL A 2 -48.22 34.70 67.05
N ARG A 3 -47.58 34.49 65.91
CA ARG A 3 -46.15 34.17 65.87
C ARG A 3 -45.51 34.71 64.60
N GLU A 4 -44.48 35.43 64.90
CA GLU A 4 -43.57 36.17 64.09
C GLU A 4 -42.82 35.33 63.00
N GLN A 5 -42.50 35.97 61.89
CA GLN A 5 -41.51 35.54 60.92
C GLN A 5 -40.12 36.10 61.29
N PRO A 6 -39.03 35.36 61.07
CA PRO A 6 -37.71 35.95 61.04
C PRO A 6 -37.22 36.21 59.62
N ASN A 7 -36.53 37.32 59.46
CA ASN A 7 -35.80 37.88 58.33
C ASN A 7 -34.80 36.88 57.69
N THR A 8 -34.77 36.85 56.38
CA THR A 8 -33.71 36.28 55.61
C THR A 8 -32.82 37.37 55.02
N PRO A 9 -31.48 37.22 55.01
CA PRO A 9 -30.56 38.18 54.41
C PRO A 9 -30.45 37.99 52.91
N ALA A 10 -30.12 39.10 52.21
CA ALA A 10 -29.99 39.26 50.77
C ALA A 10 -28.92 38.33 50.18
N SER A 11 -29.24 37.67 49.06
CA SER A 11 -28.32 36.89 48.26
C SER A 11 -27.59 37.81 47.25
N ASP A 12 -26.27 37.83 47.33
CA ASP A 12 -25.39 38.38 46.32
C ASP A 12 -25.59 37.61 45.01
N SER A 13 -26.00 38.31 43.95
CA SER A 13 -26.18 37.76 42.63
C SER A 13 -24.85 37.76 41.88
N ALA A 14 -24.31 36.57 41.60
CA ALA A 14 -23.18 36.37 40.73
C ALA A 14 -23.49 36.84 39.29
N PRO A 15 -22.51 37.48 38.58
CA PRO A 15 -22.74 37.99 37.22
C PRO A 15 -23.01 36.88 36.22
N THR A 16 -24.04 37.04 35.42
CA THR A 16 -24.47 36.10 34.41
C THR A 16 -23.37 35.82 33.38
N ARG A 17 -23.29 34.59 32.89
CA ARG A 17 -22.29 34.11 31.89
C ARG A 17 -22.20 34.99 30.63
N ALA A 18 -23.24 35.76 30.33
CA ALA A 18 -23.26 36.71 29.21
C ALA A 18 -22.36 37.94 29.46
N ALA A 19 -22.33 38.47 30.70
CA ALA A 19 -21.49 39.62 31.06
C ALA A 19 -19.99 39.27 31.06
N ALA A 20 -19.63 38.05 31.45
CA ALA A 20 -18.26 37.56 31.42
C ALA A 20 -17.72 37.41 29.96
N ARG A 21 -18.58 36.94 29.05
CA ARG A 21 -18.22 36.84 27.62
C ARG A 21 -18.03 38.20 26.95
N ALA A 22 -18.84 39.17 27.25
CA ALA A 22 -18.73 40.53 26.74
C ALA A 22 -17.45 41.24 27.22
N ALA A 23 -17.05 41.05 28.48
CA ALA A 23 -15.80 41.57 29.04
C ALA A 23 -14.55 40.94 28.39
N GLN A 24 -14.59 39.62 28.11
CA GLN A 24 -13.51 38.89 27.48
C GLN A 24 -13.35 39.30 25.99
N GLN A 25 -14.45 39.57 25.28
CA GLN A 25 -14.43 40.01 23.90
C GLN A 25 -13.88 41.45 23.78
N ARG A 26 -14.22 42.36 24.68
CA ARG A 26 -13.63 43.70 24.72
C ARG A 26 -12.13 43.70 25.03
N ARG A 27 -11.64 42.83 25.91
CA ARG A 27 -10.21 42.66 26.17
C ARG A 27 -9.44 42.15 24.93
N ARG A 28 -10.01 41.20 24.18
CA ARG A 28 -9.37 40.72 22.92
C ARG A 28 -9.31 41.77 21.85
N SER A 29 -10.36 42.60 21.69
CA SER A 29 -10.37 43.70 20.73
C SER A 29 -9.36 44.80 21.08
N LEU A 30 -9.15 45.09 22.36
CA LEU A 30 -8.16 46.08 22.80
C LEU A 30 -6.72 45.57 22.62
N ILE A 31 -6.47 44.28 22.81
CA ILE A 31 -5.15 43.66 22.56
C ILE A 31 -4.84 43.67 21.05
N LEU A 32 -5.82 43.33 20.20
CA LEU A 32 -5.68 43.37 18.74
C LEU A 32 -5.40 44.77 18.23
N LEU A 33 -6.10 45.76 18.76
CA LEU A 33 -5.86 47.17 18.41
C LEU A 33 -4.45 47.62 18.84
N GLY A 34 -3.99 47.23 20.00
CA GLY A 34 -2.62 47.50 20.48
C GLY A 34 -1.55 46.88 19.59
N VAL A 35 -1.73 45.66 19.13
CA VAL A 35 -0.78 44.96 18.23
C VAL A 35 -0.73 45.64 16.85
N ILE A 36 -1.88 46.08 16.32
CA ILE A 36 -1.95 46.81 15.04
C ILE A 36 -1.24 48.17 15.13
N ILE A 37 -1.39 48.87 16.24
CA ILE A 37 -0.71 50.18 16.44
C ILE A 37 0.81 49.96 16.56
N VAL A 38 1.28 48.94 17.25
CA VAL A 38 2.70 48.63 17.38
C VAL A 38 3.31 48.25 16.01
N LEU A 39 2.59 47.46 15.21
CA LEU A 39 3.01 47.12 13.85
C LEU A 39 3.06 48.33 12.93
N ALA A 40 2.06 49.22 13.00
CA ALA A 40 2.04 50.44 12.20
C ALA A 40 3.18 51.40 12.56
N VAL A 41 3.53 51.52 13.84
CA VAL A 41 4.68 52.33 14.29
C VAL A 41 6.01 51.71 13.86
N ALA A 42 6.13 50.36 13.91
CA ALA A 42 7.33 49.66 13.44
C ALA A 42 7.55 49.86 11.92
N VAL A 43 6.47 49.79 11.11
CA VAL A 43 6.54 50.04 9.67
C VAL A 43 6.87 51.53 9.38
N ALA A 44 6.33 52.46 10.14
CA ALA A 44 6.65 53.90 9.98
C ALA A 44 8.11 54.23 10.35
N VAL A 45 8.66 53.54 11.37
CA VAL A 45 10.09 53.70 11.75
C VAL A 45 11.00 53.11 10.68
N VAL A 46 10.65 51.95 10.11
CA VAL A 46 11.43 51.30 9.03
C VAL A 46 11.39 52.18 7.76
N LEU A 47 10.24 52.70 7.40
CA LEU A 47 10.11 53.65 6.27
C LEU A 47 10.83 54.96 6.53
N GLY A 48 10.78 55.50 7.75
CA GLY A 48 11.51 56.71 8.14
C GLY A 48 13.03 56.57 8.09
N VAL A 49 13.55 55.41 8.48
CA VAL A 49 15.00 55.10 8.37
C VAL A 49 15.42 54.94 6.91
N PHE A 50 14.52 54.44 6.05
CA PHE A 50 14.77 54.30 4.60
C PHE A 50 14.81 55.67 3.89
N PHE A 51 14.00 56.66 4.31
CA PHE A 51 13.97 58.00 3.73
C PHE A 51 15.07 58.95 4.30
N LEU A 52 15.66 58.67 5.47
CA LEU A 52 16.72 59.49 6.08
C LEU A 52 18.14 59.13 5.65
N ARG A 53 18.31 58.06 4.87
CA ARG A 53 19.57 57.77 4.15
C ARG A 53 19.50 58.33 2.74
N GLY A 54 19.54 59.63 2.65
CA GLY A 54 19.57 60.37 1.39
C GLY A 54 20.89 60.15 0.65
N ALA A 55 20.73 60.01 -0.65
CA ALA A 55 21.71 59.97 -1.70
C ALA A 55 22.44 61.32 -1.92
N PRO A 56 23.32 61.49 -2.91
CA PRO A 56 24.10 60.54 -3.70
C PRO A 56 25.58 60.93 -3.83
N GLY A 57 26.41 59.97 -4.06
CA GLY A 57 27.72 60.16 -4.72
C GLY A 57 27.65 59.43 -6.05
N GLU A 58 27.94 60.15 -7.13
CA GLU A 58 28.07 59.59 -8.48
C GLU A 58 29.42 58.88 -8.65
N PRO A 59 29.62 58.14 -9.75
CA PRO A 59 29.91 56.73 -9.68
C PRO A 59 31.31 56.41 -10.21
N GLU A 60 31.93 55.42 -9.64
CA GLU A 60 32.94 54.66 -10.37
C GLU A 60 32.34 53.33 -10.80
N GLN A 61 32.35 53.12 -12.10
CA GLN A 61 31.99 51.88 -12.76
C GLN A 61 32.97 50.76 -12.35
N ASP A 62 32.53 49.90 -11.47
CA ASP A 62 33.00 48.52 -11.44
C ASP A 62 31.83 47.64 -11.88
N ALA A 63 31.94 47.19 -13.12
CA ALA A 63 31.05 46.23 -13.72
C ALA A 63 31.29 44.85 -13.09
N SER A 64 30.63 44.62 -11.97
CA SER A 64 30.27 43.24 -11.57
C SER A 64 28.81 43.07 -11.94
N SER A 65 28.58 42.81 -13.22
CA SER A 65 27.30 42.27 -13.70
C SER A 65 27.12 40.88 -13.06
N THR A 66 26.40 40.84 -11.94
CA THR A 66 25.58 39.65 -11.64
C THR A 66 24.45 39.65 -12.66
N SER A 67 24.79 39.29 -13.90
CA SER A 67 23.80 38.77 -14.82
C SER A 67 23.36 37.46 -14.20
N THR A 68 22.24 37.44 -13.46
CA THR A 68 21.44 36.23 -13.36
C THR A 68 21.20 35.78 -14.79
N SER A 69 21.88 34.72 -15.21
CA SER A 69 21.67 34.17 -16.52
C SER A 69 20.24 33.67 -16.54
N ASP A 70 19.40 34.33 -17.36
CA ASP A 70 17.99 33.94 -17.54
C ASP A 70 17.87 32.62 -18.32
N CYS A 71 19.00 31.93 -18.60
CA CYS A 71 19.07 30.61 -19.22
C CYS A 71 19.26 29.54 -18.14
N LEU A 72 18.67 28.37 -18.38
CA LEU A 72 19.03 27.17 -17.64
C LEU A 72 20.50 26.80 -17.91
N PRO A 73 21.26 26.25 -16.93
CA PRO A 73 22.64 25.85 -17.15
C PRO A 73 22.75 24.77 -18.23
N ALA A 74 23.77 24.90 -19.11
CA ALA A 74 24.04 23.91 -20.17
C ALA A 74 24.36 22.50 -19.64
N SER A 75 24.88 22.43 -18.43
CA SER A 75 25.24 21.17 -17.78
C SER A 75 24.09 20.52 -17.01
N LEU A 76 22.90 21.14 -16.98
CA LEU A 76 21.76 20.63 -16.24
C LEU A 76 21.27 19.31 -16.83
N ARG A 77 21.26 18.26 -16.01
CA ARG A 77 20.72 16.95 -16.31
C ARG A 77 19.41 16.77 -15.59
N ILE A 78 18.33 16.59 -16.34
CA ILE A 78 17.00 16.31 -15.80
C ILE A 78 16.69 14.85 -16.09
N THR A 79 16.33 14.07 -15.07
CA THR A 79 15.71 12.76 -15.26
C THR A 79 14.23 12.90 -14.97
N ALA A 80 13.38 12.52 -15.93
CA ALA A 80 11.93 12.66 -15.83
C ALA A 80 11.24 11.31 -16.06
N ASP A 81 10.18 11.05 -15.30
CA ASP A 81 9.31 9.90 -15.56
C ASP A 81 8.62 10.04 -16.92
N PRO A 82 8.40 8.93 -17.68
CA PRO A 82 7.66 8.96 -18.95
C PRO A 82 6.34 9.72 -18.87
N ALA A 83 5.56 9.57 -17.80
CA ALA A 83 4.26 10.23 -17.62
C ALA A 83 4.33 11.77 -17.56
N VAL A 84 5.49 12.34 -17.22
CA VAL A 84 5.68 13.79 -17.06
C VAL A 84 6.71 14.37 -18.05
N ALA A 85 7.46 13.52 -18.74
CA ALA A 85 8.57 13.92 -19.60
C ALA A 85 8.17 14.95 -20.67
N GLY A 86 7.04 14.73 -21.36
CA GLY A 86 6.53 15.65 -22.38
C GLY A 86 6.26 17.05 -21.85
N ALA A 87 5.65 17.18 -20.67
CA ALA A 87 5.40 18.46 -20.02
C ALA A 87 6.71 19.17 -19.61
N ILE A 88 7.71 18.41 -19.15
CA ILE A 88 9.03 18.94 -18.79
C ILE A 88 9.77 19.41 -20.04
N GLU A 89 9.79 18.61 -21.13
CA GLU A 89 10.40 18.97 -22.40
C GLU A 89 9.80 20.26 -22.98
N ALA A 90 8.47 20.36 -22.99
CA ALA A 90 7.76 21.55 -23.45
C ALA A 90 8.08 22.79 -22.60
N THR A 91 8.19 22.62 -21.28
CA THR A 91 8.54 23.68 -20.35
C THR A 91 9.98 24.15 -20.54
N VAL A 92 10.94 23.23 -20.66
CA VAL A 92 12.34 23.56 -20.98
C VAL A 92 12.46 24.23 -22.34
N ALA A 93 11.74 23.73 -23.36
CA ALA A 93 11.72 24.34 -24.68
C ALA A 93 11.17 25.78 -24.67
N GLU A 94 10.19 26.10 -23.84
CA GLU A 94 9.69 27.46 -23.68
C GLU A 94 10.69 28.37 -22.97
N LEU A 95 11.29 27.90 -21.89
CA LEU A 95 12.32 28.64 -21.15
C LEU A 95 13.54 28.96 -22.04
N THR A 96 13.89 28.07 -22.98
CA THR A 96 15.00 28.25 -23.90
C THR A 96 14.62 29.02 -25.17
N ARG A 97 13.36 28.98 -25.61
CA ARG A 97 12.86 29.63 -26.85
C ARG A 97 12.92 31.13 -26.80
N SER A 98 12.77 31.75 -25.65
CA SER A 98 12.78 33.20 -25.47
C SER A 98 14.16 33.81 -25.72
N ARG A 99 15.24 33.02 -25.85
CA ARG A 99 16.61 33.44 -26.08
C ARG A 99 17.34 32.41 -26.96
N ALA A 100 17.67 32.81 -28.19
CA ALA A 100 18.33 31.98 -29.19
C ALA A 100 19.74 31.49 -28.75
N ASP A 101 20.31 32.07 -27.70
CA ASP A 101 21.68 31.77 -27.23
C ASP A 101 21.68 30.87 -25.98
N CYS A 102 20.53 30.40 -25.48
CA CYS A 102 20.52 29.48 -24.35
C CYS A 102 21.02 28.10 -24.78
N PRO A 103 21.95 27.50 -24.01
CA PRO A 103 22.43 26.16 -24.28
C PRO A 103 21.32 25.13 -23.97
N GLY A 104 21.39 23.98 -24.65
CA GLY A 104 20.45 22.87 -24.41
C GLY A 104 20.65 22.21 -23.06
N VAL A 105 19.55 21.80 -22.46
CA VAL A 105 19.50 20.96 -21.25
C VAL A 105 19.39 19.50 -21.66
N THR A 106 20.01 18.60 -20.92
CA THR A 106 19.86 17.15 -21.17
C THR A 106 18.66 16.63 -20.36
N ILE A 107 17.68 16.03 -21.06
CA ILE A 107 16.56 15.36 -20.42
C ILE A 107 16.70 13.85 -20.69
N ASN A 108 16.74 13.06 -19.63
CA ASN A 108 16.71 11.61 -19.67
C ASN A 108 15.33 11.14 -19.22
N VAL A 109 14.72 10.27 -20.01
CA VAL A 109 13.40 9.69 -19.65
C VAL A 109 13.62 8.31 -19.06
N GLU A 110 13.22 8.12 -17.81
CA GLU A 110 13.45 6.89 -17.05
C GLU A 110 12.32 6.69 -16.02
N ASP A 111 11.87 5.44 -15.89
CA ASP A 111 10.86 5.08 -14.89
C ASP A 111 11.27 5.48 -13.48
N SER A 112 10.39 6.16 -12.76
CA SER A 112 10.65 6.61 -11.40
C SER A 112 10.97 5.48 -10.42
N SER A 113 10.39 4.29 -10.63
CA SER A 113 10.69 3.10 -9.83
C SER A 113 12.11 2.61 -10.02
N ALA A 114 12.67 2.68 -11.25
CA ALA A 114 14.04 2.29 -11.57
C ALA A 114 15.04 3.25 -10.93
N THR A 115 14.84 4.57 -11.11
CA THR A 115 15.65 5.60 -10.45
C THR A 115 15.65 5.45 -8.94
N ALA A 116 14.47 5.23 -8.31
CA ALA A 116 14.36 4.99 -6.87
C ALA A 116 15.12 3.75 -6.40
N ALA A 117 15.04 2.64 -7.17
CA ALA A 117 15.75 1.40 -6.84
C ALA A 117 17.28 1.58 -6.95
N ALA A 118 17.76 2.31 -7.97
CA ALA A 118 19.19 2.63 -8.12
C ALA A 118 19.71 3.44 -6.94
N LEU A 119 18.98 4.49 -6.53
CA LEU A 119 19.32 5.30 -5.36
C LEU A 119 19.32 4.48 -4.06
N ALA A 120 18.31 3.63 -3.86
CA ALA A 120 18.21 2.75 -2.69
C ALA A 120 19.36 1.74 -2.59
N SER A 121 19.95 1.35 -3.72
CA SER A 121 21.13 0.47 -3.77
C SER A 121 22.47 1.20 -3.61
N GLY A 122 22.45 2.52 -3.40
CA GLY A 122 23.66 3.36 -3.26
C GLY A 122 24.32 3.73 -4.58
N SER A 123 23.61 3.60 -5.71
CA SER A 123 24.12 4.11 -6.98
C SER A 123 24.21 5.63 -6.94
N ALA A 124 25.29 6.18 -7.53
CA ALA A 124 25.44 7.62 -7.63
C ALA A 124 24.34 8.20 -8.54
N PRO A 125 23.71 9.31 -8.14
CA PRO A 125 22.69 9.97 -8.95
C PRO A 125 23.26 10.45 -10.30
N GLU A 126 22.59 10.12 -11.41
CA GLU A 126 22.98 10.56 -12.75
C GLU A 126 22.21 11.82 -13.20
N PHE A 127 21.56 12.51 -12.27
CA PHE A 127 20.75 13.72 -12.49
C PHE A 127 21.21 14.87 -11.59
N ASP A 128 20.86 16.08 -11.97
CA ASP A 128 20.90 17.28 -11.13
C ASP A 128 19.48 17.61 -10.62
N VAL A 129 18.46 17.28 -11.44
CA VAL A 129 17.04 17.35 -11.10
C VAL A 129 16.34 16.06 -11.50
N TRP A 130 15.62 15.46 -10.60
CA TRP A 130 14.74 14.32 -10.88
C TRP A 130 13.28 14.76 -10.78
N VAL A 131 12.45 14.38 -11.76
CA VAL A 131 11.02 14.68 -11.80
C VAL A 131 10.25 13.35 -11.87
N PRO A 132 10.00 12.72 -10.73
CA PRO A 132 9.20 11.50 -10.66
C PRO A 132 7.71 11.81 -10.86
N ASP A 133 6.93 10.80 -11.27
CA ASP A 133 5.47 10.88 -11.34
C ASP A 133 4.81 11.01 -9.97
N SER A 134 5.54 10.69 -8.88
CA SER A 134 5.07 10.79 -7.50
C SER A 134 6.19 11.04 -6.50
N ALA A 135 5.90 11.85 -5.48
CA ALA A 135 6.79 12.05 -4.32
C ALA A 135 6.99 10.77 -3.47
N MET A 136 6.27 9.71 -3.74
CA MET A 136 6.48 8.39 -3.13
C MET A 136 7.88 7.84 -3.42
N TRP A 137 8.40 8.03 -4.63
CA TRP A 137 9.64 7.41 -5.07
C TRP A 137 10.87 7.88 -4.30
N PRO A 138 11.12 9.19 -4.11
CA PRO A 138 12.22 9.65 -3.27
C PRO A 138 12.06 9.18 -1.82
N ALA A 139 10.86 9.17 -1.25
CA ALA A 139 10.60 8.66 0.09
C ALA A 139 10.90 7.15 0.19
N ARG A 140 10.53 6.37 -0.82
CA ARG A 140 10.83 4.92 -0.89
C ARG A 140 12.32 4.65 -1.02
N ALA A 141 13.02 5.40 -1.88
CA ALA A 141 14.47 5.26 -2.05
C ALA A 141 15.20 5.46 -0.72
N THR A 142 14.91 6.55 -0.01
CA THR A 142 15.49 6.86 1.30
C THR A 142 15.16 5.78 2.33
N GLY A 143 13.87 5.42 2.48
CA GLY A 143 13.45 4.43 3.47
C GLY A 143 14.03 3.03 3.21
N GLN A 144 14.20 2.63 1.97
CA GLN A 144 14.79 1.33 1.63
C GLN A 144 16.31 1.32 1.86
N ALA A 145 17.01 2.40 1.56
CA ALA A 145 18.45 2.55 1.86
C ALA A 145 18.70 2.49 3.38
N GLU A 146 17.89 3.19 4.18
CA GLU A 146 17.97 3.13 5.66
C GLU A 146 17.78 1.70 6.19
N LEU A 147 16.80 0.96 5.68
CA LEU A 147 16.53 -0.42 6.09
C LEU A 147 17.69 -1.37 5.77
N THR A 148 18.37 -1.14 4.65
CA THR A 148 19.51 -1.98 4.21
C THR A 148 20.85 -1.49 4.71
N GLY A 149 20.90 -0.33 5.39
CA GLY A 149 22.14 0.28 5.88
C GLY A 149 23.04 0.82 4.77
N VAL A 150 22.45 1.15 3.62
CA VAL A 150 23.15 1.77 2.49
C VAL A 150 23.21 3.28 2.71
N ASP A 151 24.39 3.87 2.49
CA ASP A 151 24.58 5.31 2.53
C ASP A 151 24.09 5.89 1.18
N ALA A 152 22.84 6.34 1.18
CA ALA A 152 22.20 6.90 0.00
C ALA A 152 22.31 8.43 -0.03
N ALA A 153 22.22 9.02 -1.23
CA ALA A 153 22.20 10.46 -1.40
C ALA A 153 20.99 11.08 -0.67
N GLU A 154 21.22 12.18 0.02
CA GLU A 154 20.14 12.96 0.67
C GLU A 154 19.36 13.75 -0.38
N LEU A 155 18.03 13.53 -0.42
CA LEU A 155 17.13 14.11 -1.42
C LEU A 155 16.31 15.26 -0.82
N VAL A 156 16.11 16.31 -1.62
CA VAL A 156 15.23 17.44 -1.29
C VAL A 156 14.09 17.47 -2.30
N VAL A 157 12.85 17.36 -1.83
CA VAL A 157 11.63 17.35 -2.64
C VAL A 157 10.98 18.73 -2.56
N SER A 158 10.66 19.32 -3.73
CA SER A 158 9.96 20.62 -3.79
C SER A 158 8.48 20.48 -3.43
N ASP A 159 7.81 21.63 -3.26
CA ASP A 159 6.35 21.65 -3.32
C ASP A 159 5.87 21.07 -4.67
N PRO A 160 4.65 20.50 -4.72
CA PRO A 160 4.07 19.97 -5.94
C PRO A 160 3.94 21.04 -7.04
N VAL A 161 4.24 20.66 -8.28
CA VAL A 161 4.13 21.53 -9.48
C VAL A 161 2.98 21.11 -10.40
N ALA A 162 2.56 19.86 -10.33
CA ALA A 162 1.44 19.28 -11.07
C ALA A 162 0.80 18.13 -10.28
N SER A 163 -0.34 17.66 -10.74
CA SER A 163 -1.03 16.51 -10.16
C SER A 163 -1.86 15.75 -11.21
N THR A 164 -2.23 14.51 -10.90
CA THR A 164 -3.21 13.74 -11.66
C THR A 164 -4.04 12.87 -10.73
N PRO A 165 -5.39 12.90 -10.84
CA PRO A 165 -6.26 12.03 -10.04
C PRO A 165 -6.07 10.56 -10.37
N VAL A 166 -6.23 9.69 -9.36
CA VAL A 166 -6.38 8.25 -9.59
C VAL A 166 -7.85 7.96 -9.87
N VAL A 167 -8.10 7.28 -10.99
CA VAL A 167 -9.42 7.01 -11.53
C VAL A 167 -9.61 5.52 -11.84
N PHE A 168 -10.86 5.12 -12.07
CA PHE A 168 -11.18 3.84 -12.68
C PHE A 168 -11.44 4.09 -14.18
N ALA A 169 -10.65 3.48 -15.04
CA ALA A 169 -10.86 3.55 -16.49
C ALA A 169 -11.70 2.37 -16.96
N ALA A 170 -12.76 2.64 -17.74
CA ALA A 170 -13.65 1.60 -18.24
C ALA A 170 -14.25 1.97 -19.59
N THR A 171 -14.76 0.98 -20.33
CA THR A 171 -15.60 1.25 -21.51
C THR A 171 -16.86 2.03 -21.11
N GLU A 172 -17.43 2.81 -22.03
CA GLU A 172 -18.63 3.62 -21.78
C GLU A 172 -19.79 2.79 -21.17
N ALA A 173 -19.97 1.56 -21.64
CA ALA A 173 -21.01 0.66 -21.14
C ALA A 173 -20.79 0.26 -19.67
N THR A 174 -19.55 -0.05 -19.30
CA THR A 174 -19.17 -0.37 -17.92
C THR A 174 -19.25 0.87 -17.03
N ALA A 175 -18.78 2.01 -17.52
CA ALA A 175 -18.82 3.29 -16.81
C ALA A 175 -20.25 3.71 -16.44
N ALA A 176 -21.20 3.62 -17.39
CA ALA A 176 -22.61 3.95 -17.15
C ALA A 176 -23.25 3.06 -16.05
N ALA A 177 -22.90 1.77 -16.02
CA ALA A 177 -23.37 0.85 -14.98
C ALA A 177 -22.80 1.22 -13.60
N LEU A 178 -21.51 1.57 -13.51
CA LEU A 178 -20.81 1.91 -12.27
C LEU A 178 -21.22 3.28 -11.71
N GLN A 179 -21.40 4.29 -12.55
CA GLN A 179 -21.89 5.61 -12.11
C GLN A 179 -23.26 5.52 -11.45
N THR A 180 -24.15 4.65 -11.98
CA THR A 180 -25.47 4.41 -11.38
C THR A 180 -25.37 3.76 -9.99
N ALA A 181 -24.32 2.98 -9.74
CA ALA A 181 -24.08 2.30 -8.46
C ALA A 181 -23.28 3.14 -7.45
N GLY A 182 -22.68 4.28 -7.86
CA GLY A 182 -21.81 5.10 -7.02
C GLY A 182 -20.48 4.41 -6.75
N ALA A 183 -19.73 4.07 -7.81
CA ALA A 183 -18.48 3.32 -7.71
C ALA A 183 -17.41 4.05 -6.89
N GLY A 184 -16.80 3.34 -5.95
CA GLY A 184 -15.68 3.78 -5.13
C GLY A 184 -14.75 2.61 -4.80
N PHE A 185 -13.65 2.87 -4.09
CA PHE A 185 -12.68 1.83 -3.73
C PHE A 185 -13.30 0.71 -2.90
N ALA A 186 -14.22 1.01 -1.98
CA ALA A 186 -14.94 -0.02 -1.22
C ALA A 186 -15.77 -0.96 -2.13
N SER A 187 -16.21 -0.50 -3.30
CA SER A 187 -16.99 -1.32 -4.25
C SER A 187 -16.14 -2.36 -4.99
N LEU A 188 -14.80 -2.28 -4.93
CA LEU A 188 -13.89 -3.30 -5.48
C LEU A 188 -14.04 -4.67 -4.77
N ALA A 189 -14.68 -4.71 -3.61
CA ALA A 189 -15.09 -5.96 -2.96
C ALA A 189 -16.21 -6.70 -3.69
N ALA A 190 -16.94 -6.02 -4.58
CA ALA A 190 -18.11 -6.61 -5.27
C ALA A 190 -17.69 -7.47 -6.46
N PRO A 191 -18.14 -8.72 -6.57
CA PRO A 191 -17.72 -9.63 -7.64
C PRO A 191 -18.32 -9.29 -9.03
N SER A 192 -19.08 -8.20 -9.14
CA SER A 192 -19.79 -7.83 -10.37
C SER A 192 -18.91 -7.16 -11.43
N VAL A 193 -17.74 -6.65 -11.05
CA VAL A 193 -16.81 -5.96 -11.94
C VAL A 193 -15.40 -6.47 -11.63
N ALA A 194 -14.67 -6.90 -12.64
CA ALA A 194 -13.24 -7.23 -12.49
C ALA A 194 -12.43 -5.93 -12.44
N ALA A 195 -11.42 -5.90 -11.59
CA ALA A 195 -10.48 -4.80 -11.53
C ALA A 195 -9.08 -5.29 -11.93
N VAL A 196 -8.44 -4.52 -12.80
CA VAL A 196 -7.05 -4.72 -13.23
C VAL A 196 -6.21 -3.62 -12.62
N LEU A 197 -5.18 -4.00 -11.91
CA LEU A 197 -4.28 -3.10 -11.19
C LEU A 197 -2.88 -3.19 -11.80
N PRO A 198 -2.28 -2.10 -12.28
CA PRO A 198 -0.85 -2.07 -12.59
C PRO A 198 -0.03 -2.43 -11.33
N ASP A 199 1.15 -3.02 -11.52
CA ASP A 199 2.00 -3.45 -10.38
C ASP A 199 2.24 -2.29 -9.39
N PRO A 200 1.74 -2.37 -8.15
CA PRO A 200 1.92 -1.32 -7.17
C PRO A 200 3.37 -1.06 -6.77
N SER A 201 4.26 -2.00 -7.06
CA SER A 201 5.69 -1.85 -6.78
C SER A 201 6.42 -0.96 -7.79
N THR A 202 5.85 -0.77 -8.97
CA THR A 202 6.44 0.01 -10.07
C THR A 202 5.57 1.18 -10.54
N VAL A 203 4.28 1.20 -10.19
CA VAL A 203 3.32 2.25 -10.61
C VAL A 203 2.75 2.98 -9.40
N ALA A 204 3.05 4.28 -9.28
CA ALA A 204 2.66 5.10 -8.13
C ALA A 204 1.13 5.21 -7.95
N ALA A 205 0.37 5.29 -9.05
CA ALA A 205 -1.08 5.33 -9.01
C ALA A 205 -1.69 4.13 -8.29
N SER A 206 -1.14 2.93 -8.51
CA SER A 206 -1.61 1.70 -7.88
C SER A 206 -1.36 1.69 -6.37
N SER A 207 -0.18 2.14 -5.92
CA SER A 207 0.08 2.26 -4.49
C SER A 207 -0.76 3.36 -3.83
N ALA A 208 -1.07 4.46 -4.52
CA ALA A 208 -2.03 5.47 -4.07
C ALA A 208 -3.45 4.89 -3.97
N ALA A 209 -3.84 4.05 -4.92
CA ALA A 209 -5.12 3.33 -4.91
C ALA A 209 -5.22 2.36 -3.72
N LEU A 210 -4.14 1.68 -3.35
CA LEU A 210 -4.11 0.81 -2.16
C LEU A 210 -4.34 1.60 -0.86
N LEU A 211 -3.72 2.77 -0.73
CA LEU A 211 -3.96 3.66 0.43
C LEU A 211 -5.41 4.17 0.44
N ALA A 212 -5.95 4.55 -0.72
CA ALA A 212 -7.35 4.94 -0.84
C ALA A 212 -8.30 3.79 -0.45
N LEU A 213 -7.99 2.57 -0.86
CA LEU A 213 -8.73 1.37 -0.46
C LEU A 213 -8.69 1.15 1.06
N GLN A 214 -7.52 1.25 1.72
CA GLN A 214 -7.41 1.16 3.17
C GLN A 214 -8.30 2.20 3.87
N THR A 215 -8.34 3.42 3.34
CA THR A 215 -9.18 4.50 3.84
C THR A 215 -10.67 4.21 3.63
N ALA A 216 -11.05 3.75 2.44
CA ALA A 216 -12.43 3.45 2.07
C ALA A 216 -13.04 2.32 2.92
N VAL A 217 -12.23 1.33 3.30
CA VAL A 217 -12.68 0.24 4.20
C VAL A 217 -12.54 0.59 5.69
N ALA A 218 -12.28 1.87 6.01
CA ALA A 218 -12.20 2.41 7.37
C ALA A 218 -11.25 1.64 8.31
N GLY A 219 -10.15 1.13 7.75
CA GLY A 219 -9.14 0.38 8.50
C GLY A 219 -9.53 -1.06 8.84
N ASP A 220 -10.61 -1.61 8.25
CA ASP A 220 -10.92 -3.03 8.36
C ASP A 220 -9.86 -3.86 7.61
N ALA A 221 -8.88 -4.37 8.35
CA ALA A 221 -7.76 -5.12 7.81
C ALA A 221 -8.21 -6.41 7.08
N ARG A 222 -9.30 -7.06 7.52
CA ARG A 222 -9.82 -8.27 6.87
C ARG A 222 -10.44 -7.94 5.51
N MET A 223 -11.25 -6.88 5.45
CA MET A 223 -11.85 -6.42 4.21
C MET A 223 -10.77 -5.97 3.23
N PHE A 224 -9.78 -5.19 3.68
CA PHE A 224 -8.64 -4.81 2.88
C PHE A 224 -7.90 -6.03 2.31
N THR A 225 -7.57 -7.01 3.17
CA THR A 225 -6.87 -8.24 2.75
C THR A 225 -7.67 -9.03 1.72
N ALA A 226 -8.98 -9.18 1.90
CA ALA A 226 -9.83 -9.91 0.97
C ALA A 226 -9.88 -9.23 -0.41
N ILE A 227 -9.98 -7.90 -0.45
CA ILE A 227 -9.95 -7.14 -1.71
C ILE A 227 -8.56 -7.20 -2.33
N ALA A 228 -7.49 -7.02 -1.55
CA ALA A 228 -6.11 -7.06 -2.03
C ALA A 228 -5.78 -8.41 -2.69
N LEU A 229 -6.16 -9.54 -2.08
CA LEU A 229 -5.98 -10.87 -2.68
C LEU A 229 -6.79 -11.05 -3.98
N GLY A 230 -7.97 -10.42 -4.07
CA GLY A 230 -8.77 -10.41 -5.29
C GLY A 230 -8.12 -9.59 -6.41
N LEU A 231 -7.53 -8.44 -6.07
CA LEU A 231 -6.82 -7.56 -7.01
C LEU A 231 -5.51 -8.19 -7.50
N ASP A 232 -4.79 -8.92 -6.63
CA ASP A 232 -3.51 -9.56 -6.96
C ASP A 232 -3.60 -10.49 -8.17
N ALA A 233 -4.73 -11.19 -8.31
CA ALA A 233 -4.98 -12.06 -9.47
C ALA A 233 -5.10 -11.30 -10.81
N GLY A 234 -5.37 -9.99 -10.76
CA GLY A 234 -5.51 -9.10 -11.91
C GLY A 234 -4.35 -8.10 -12.05
N VAL A 235 -3.22 -8.30 -11.37
CA VAL A 235 -2.05 -7.42 -11.51
C VAL A 235 -1.38 -7.61 -12.86
N VAL A 236 -1.06 -6.48 -13.50
CA VAL A 236 -0.35 -6.42 -14.79
C VAL A 236 0.88 -5.50 -14.67
N PRO A 237 1.89 -5.62 -15.55
CA PRO A 237 3.13 -4.87 -15.39
C PRO A 237 2.98 -3.34 -15.43
N THR A 238 2.15 -2.82 -16.35
CA THR A 238 2.09 -1.37 -16.66
C THR A 238 0.66 -0.83 -16.66
N ALA A 239 0.54 0.50 -16.58
CA ALA A 239 -0.74 1.20 -16.77
C ALA A 239 -1.34 0.93 -18.17
N ALA A 240 -0.51 0.90 -19.20
CA ALA A 240 -0.93 0.60 -20.56
C ALA A 240 -1.52 -0.82 -20.69
N ASP A 241 -0.89 -1.82 -20.03
CA ASP A 241 -1.44 -3.19 -20.00
C ASP A 241 -2.80 -3.24 -19.31
N ALA A 242 -2.99 -2.48 -18.23
CA ALA A 242 -4.27 -2.42 -17.52
C ALA A 242 -5.37 -1.77 -18.38
N LEU A 243 -5.05 -0.67 -19.06
CA LEU A 243 -5.96 0.02 -19.97
C LEU A 243 -6.33 -0.89 -21.15
N ALA A 244 -5.35 -1.55 -21.77
CA ALA A 244 -5.59 -2.52 -22.85
C ALA A 244 -6.47 -3.70 -22.39
N ALA A 245 -6.25 -4.20 -21.16
CA ALA A 245 -7.09 -5.25 -20.59
C ALA A 245 -8.54 -4.79 -20.39
N ALA A 246 -8.75 -3.57 -19.87
CA ALA A 246 -10.08 -3.01 -19.67
C ALA A 246 -10.81 -2.73 -20.99
N SER A 247 -10.10 -2.24 -22.04
CA SER A 247 -10.68 -1.90 -23.34
C SER A 247 -11.10 -3.13 -24.16
N THR A 248 -10.40 -4.27 -23.99
CA THR A 248 -10.64 -5.51 -24.74
C THR A 248 -11.48 -6.53 -23.97
N ALA A 249 -11.82 -6.27 -22.72
CA ALA A 249 -12.56 -7.19 -21.87
C ALA A 249 -13.97 -7.46 -22.39
N THR A 250 -14.38 -8.73 -22.33
CA THR A 250 -15.76 -9.17 -22.67
C THR A 250 -16.72 -9.14 -21.48
N THR A 251 -16.20 -8.98 -20.28
CA THR A 251 -16.94 -8.80 -19.02
C THR A 251 -16.69 -7.40 -18.47
N PRO A 252 -17.59 -6.83 -17.64
CA PRO A 252 -17.35 -5.54 -17.01
C PRO A 252 -15.99 -5.53 -16.29
N THR A 253 -15.08 -4.71 -16.78
CA THR A 253 -13.70 -4.62 -16.27
C THR A 253 -13.30 -3.16 -16.15
N ILE A 254 -12.59 -2.82 -15.07
CA ILE A 254 -11.98 -1.50 -14.85
C ILE A 254 -10.47 -1.64 -14.75
N ALA A 255 -9.75 -0.65 -15.25
CA ALA A 255 -8.34 -0.44 -14.91
C ALA A 255 -8.25 0.65 -13.84
N VAL A 256 -7.41 0.43 -12.82
CA VAL A 256 -7.12 1.45 -11.79
C VAL A 256 -5.84 2.16 -12.22
N THR A 257 -5.94 3.45 -12.56
CA THR A 257 -4.80 4.22 -13.10
C THR A 257 -4.97 5.72 -12.86
N THR A 258 -4.14 6.57 -13.47
CA THR A 258 -4.30 8.03 -13.44
C THR A 258 -5.19 8.53 -14.58
N GLU A 259 -5.81 9.71 -14.37
CA GLU A 259 -6.53 10.43 -15.42
C GLU A 259 -5.59 10.69 -16.63
N GLN A 260 -4.36 11.13 -16.37
CA GLN A 260 -3.35 11.38 -17.38
C GLN A 260 -3.12 10.14 -18.28
N ALA A 261 -2.95 8.96 -17.68
CA ALA A 261 -2.71 7.74 -18.43
C ALA A 261 -3.93 7.31 -19.29
N VAL A 262 -5.16 7.61 -18.85
CA VAL A 262 -6.37 7.38 -19.65
C VAL A 262 -6.39 8.29 -20.86
N LEU A 263 -6.14 9.59 -20.66
CA LEU A 263 -6.14 10.58 -21.74
C LEU A 263 -5.07 10.27 -22.80
N GLU A 264 -3.87 9.93 -22.36
CA GLU A 264 -2.77 9.52 -23.25
C GLU A 264 -3.12 8.23 -24.03
N TYR A 265 -3.71 7.24 -23.37
CA TYR A 265 -4.15 5.99 -24.02
C TYR A 265 -5.19 6.27 -25.11
N ASP A 266 -6.14 7.17 -24.85
CA ASP A 266 -7.26 7.45 -25.73
C ASP A 266 -6.86 8.21 -27.01
N GLU A 267 -5.69 8.83 -27.06
CA GLU A 267 -5.18 9.49 -28.27
C GLU A 267 -5.09 8.54 -29.48
N ASP A 268 -4.69 7.27 -29.22
CA ASP A 268 -4.46 6.27 -30.26
C ASP A 268 -5.41 5.03 -30.14
N ALA A 269 -6.33 5.01 -29.17
CA ALA A 269 -7.14 3.85 -28.85
C ALA A 269 -8.28 3.61 -29.86
N GLU A 270 -8.42 2.37 -30.35
CA GLU A 270 -9.61 1.95 -31.12
C GLU A 270 -10.88 1.93 -30.27
N THR A 271 -10.74 1.66 -28.98
CA THR A 271 -11.83 1.64 -27.98
C THR A 271 -11.45 2.57 -26.83
N PRO A 272 -11.88 3.84 -26.86
CA PRO A 272 -11.65 4.79 -25.79
C PRO A 272 -12.22 4.33 -24.46
N LEU A 273 -11.59 4.74 -23.37
CA LEU A 273 -12.00 4.48 -22.00
C LEU A 273 -12.47 5.76 -21.32
N VAL A 274 -13.44 5.65 -20.45
CA VAL A 274 -13.97 6.79 -19.69
C VAL A 274 -13.36 6.78 -18.30
N PRO A 275 -12.75 7.88 -17.84
CA PRO A 275 -12.30 8.01 -16.46
C PRO A 275 -13.51 8.17 -15.52
N ILE A 276 -13.56 7.33 -14.48
CA ILE A 276 -14.59 7.36 -13.43
C ILE A 276 -13.90 7.75 -12.14
N TYR A 277 -14.29 8.88 -11.57
CA TYR A 277 -13.73 9.37 -10.31
C TYR A 277 -14.40 8.64 -9.14
N PRO A 278 -13.61 7.98 -8.26
CA PRO A 278 -14.17 7.25 -7.13
C PRO A 278 -15.00 8.15 -6.22
N ALA A 279 -16.16 7.65 -5.77
CA ALA A 279 -17.12 8.45 -5.01
C ALA A 279 -16.76 8.59 -3.52
N ASP A 280 -16.01 7.65 -2.97
CA ASP A 280 -15.68 7.53 -1.54
C ASP A 280 -14.36 8.21 -1.15
N VAL A 281 -13.29 7.93 -1.88
CA VAL A 281 -11.96 8.54 -1.69
C VAL A 281 -11.43 8.97 -3.04
N LYS A 282 -10.90 10.18 -3.15
CA LYS A 282 -10.39 10.76 -4.41
C LYS A 282 -8.89 11.03 -4.30
N PRO A 283 -8.03 10.01 -4.40
CA PRO A 283 -6.59 10.19 -4.33
C PRO A 283 -6.06 10.86 -5.60
N ALA A 284 -5.00 11.65 -5.45
CA ALA A 284 -4.22 12.19 -6.56
C ALA A 284 -2.73 11.98 -6.30
N VAL A 285 -1.99 11.61 -7.32
CA VAL A 285 -0.53 11.63 -7.28
C VAL A 285 -0.03 13.01 -7.67
N SER A 286 1.01 13.46 -6.96
CA SER A 286 1.57 14.80 -7.14
C SER A 286 2.97 14.73 -7.69
N VAL A 287 3.24 15.54 -8.71
CA VAL A 287 4.56 15.70 -9.34
C VAL A 287 5.34 16.78 -8.63
N SER A 288 6.57 16.46 -8.22
CA SER A 288 7.49 17.40 -7.56
C SER A 288 8.87 17.34 -8.22
N LEU A 289 9.67 18.38 -8.03
CA LEU A 289 11.07 18.40 -8.45
C LEU A 289 11.93 17.92 -7.29
N VAL A 290 12.87 17.02 -7.56
CA VAL A 290 13.78 16.43 -6.58
C VAL A 290 15.21 16.81 -6.90
N THR A 291 15.97 17.28 -5.91
CA THR A 291 17.39 17.59 -6.01
C THR A 291 18.19 16.87 -4.94
N LEU A 292 19.50 16.88 -5.07
CA LEU A 292 20.39 16.49 -3.98
C LEU A 292 20.49 17.60 -2.94
N ALA A 293 20.70 17.26 -1.67
CA ALA A 293 20.83 18.25 -0.60
C ALA A 293 22.05 19.17 -0.78
N ASP A 294 23.09 18.68 -1.48
CA ASP A 294 24.31 19.42 -1.80
C ASP A 294 24.30 20.02 -3.22
N ALA A 295 23.11 20.18 -3.81
CA ALA A 295 22.94 20.77 -5.15
C ALA A 295 23.56 22.18 -5.22
N SER A 296 24.15 22.51 -6.36
CA SER A 296 24.77 23.83 -6.59
C SER A 296 23.74 24.96 -6.62
N ASP A 297 24.19 26.20 -6.34
CA ASP A 297 23.34 27.40 -6.44
C ASP A 297 22.73 27.56 -7.85
N ASP A 298 23.46 27.18 -8.90
CA ASP A 298 22.99 27.19 -10.28
C ASP A 298 21.86 26.16 -10.49
N THR A 299 22.01 24.97 -9.95
CA THR A 299 20.96 23.93 -9.97
C THR A 299 19.71 24.39 -9.23
N LEU A 300 19.86 24.95 -8.03
CA LEU A 300 18.74 25.45 -7.22
C LEU A 300 18.03 26.63 -7.93
N ALA A 301 18.78 27.52 -8.60
CA ALA A 301 18.19 28.58 -9.42
C ALA A 301 17.42 28.02 -10.62
N ALA A 302 17.94 26.99 -11.29
CA ALA A 302 17.28 26.30 -12.39
C ALA A 302 15.97 25.61 -11.93
N VAL A 303 15.99 24.92 -10.80
CA VAL A 303 14.80 24.29 -10.19
C VAL A 303 13.74 25.32 -9.89
N LYS A 304 14.11 26.46 -9.29
CA LYS A 304 13.17 27.56 -9.02
C LYS A 304 12.53 28.11 -10.29
N GLN A 305 13.30 28.24 -11.36
CA GLN A 305 12.82 28.73 -12.65
C GLN A 305 11.89 27.73 -13.32
N LEU A 306 12.28 26.44 -13.32
CA LEU A 306 11.50 25.34 -13.86
C LEU A 306 10.16 25.18 -13.11
N SER A 307 10.21 25.16 -11.77
CA SER A 307 9.02 25.12 -10.91
C SER A 307 8.05 26.28 -11.19
N ALA A 308 8.58 27.51 -11.24
CA ALA A 308 7.75 28.69 -11.54
C ALA A 308 7.09 28.62 -12.92
N SER A 309 7.79 28.08 -13.93
CA SER A 309 7.26 27.89 -15.29
C SER A 309 6.21 26.78 -15.36
N LEU A 310 6.38 25.70 -14.62
CA LEU A 310 5.39 24.61 -14.51
C LEU A 310 4.11 25.10 -13.82
N VAL A 311 4.24 25.72 -12.64
CA VAL A 311 3.10 26.25 -11.87
C VAL A 311 2.35 27.36 -12.63
N GLY A 312 3.07 28.19 -13.38
CA GLY A 312 2.48 29.25 -14.23
C GLY A 312 1.95 28.75 -15.58
N GLY A 313 2.17 27.49 -15.93
CA GLY A 313 1.86 26.91 -17.25
C GLY A 313 0.75 25.87 -17.21
N SER A 314 -0.37 26.13 -16.51
CA SER A 314 -1.49 25.16 -16.41
C SER A 314 -2.02 24.69 -17.77
N ASP A 315 -2.14 25.59 -18.76
CA ASP A 315 -2.59 25.21 -20.11
C ASP A 315 -1.63 24.20 -20.78
N ARG A 316 -0.31 24.37 -20.54
CA ARG A 316 0.71 23.45 -21.05
C ARG A 316 0.65 22.10 -20.32
N LEU A 317 0.45 22.09 -19.01
CA LEU A 317 0.26 20.86 -18.25
C LEU A 317 -0.96 20.09 -18.78
N ALA A 318 -2.05 20.79 -19.06
CA ALA A 318 -3.27 20.22 -19.61
C ALA A 318 -3.08 19.56 -20.99
N GLU A 319 -2.16 20.07 -21.85
CA GLU A 319 -1.78 19.44 -23.13
C GLU A 319 -1.19 18.02 -22.95
N TYR A 320 -0.67 17.71 -21.76
CA TYR A 320 -0.12 16.40 -21.39
C TYR A 320 -0.99 15.65 -20.38
N GLY A 321 -2.27 16.01 -20.24
CA GLY A 321 -3.20 15.36 -19.33
C GLY A 321 -2.92 15.59 -17.84
N LEU A 322 -2.04 16.55 -17.50
CA LEU A 322 -1.68 16.88 -16.13
C LEU A 322 -2.48 18.09 -15.64
N ARG A 323 -2.97 18.03 -14.42
CA ARG A 323 -3.59 19.14 -13.71
C ARG A 323 -2.53 20.00 -13.03
N ASP A 324 -2.87 21.24 -12.68
CA ASP A 324 -2.03 22.04 -11.80
C ASP A 324 -1.87 21.39 -10.39
N ALA A 325 -1.02 21.96 -9.56
CA ALA A 325 -0.79 21.46 -8.21
C ALA A 325 -2.04 21.51 -7.30
N ALA A 326 -3.03 22.35 -7.62
CA ALA A 326 -4.30 22.44 -6.91
C ALA A 326 -5.34 21.42 -7.42
N GLY A 327 -5.04 20.70 -8.50
CA GLY A 327 -5.94 19.71 -9.10
C GLY A 327 -7.09 20.33 -9.91
N SER A 328 -6.90 21.56 -10.44
CA SER A 328 -7.91 22.22 -11.26
C SER A 328 -8.31 21.37 -12.47
N THR A 329 -9.57 21.49 -12.91
CA THR A 329 -10.08 20.77 -14.09
C THR A 329 -9.27 21.08 -15.36
N LEU A 330 -9.07 20.08 -16.20
CA LEU A 330 -8.34 20.25 -17.47
C LEU A 330 -9.17 21.07 -18.48
N ASP A 331 -10.47 20.79 -18.53
CA ASP A 331 -11.45 21.50 -19.38
C ASP A 331 -12.87 21.38 -18.80
N SER A 332 -13.86 21.88 -19.54
CA SER A 332 -15.27 21.83 -19.14
C SER A 332 -15.92 20.44 -19.23
N THR A 333 -15.24 19.45 -19.78
CA THR A 333 -15.73 18.08 -19.95
C THR A 333 -15.20 17.14 -18.86
N THR A 334 -14.11 17.52 -18.19
CA THR A 334 -13.56 16.78 -17.06
C THR A 334 -14.32 17.12 -15.77
N GLU A 335 -14.54 16.12 -14.93
CA GLU A 335 -15.16 16.35 -13.62
C GLU A 335 -14.26 17.21 -12.74
N ASP A 336 -14.85 18.12 -11.95
CA ASP A 336 -14.12 18.88 -10.95
C ASP A 336 -13.66 17.93 -9.82
N ALA A 337 -12.53 17.27 -10.05
CA ALA A 337 -11.88 16.44 -9.06
C ALA A 337 -11.03 17.27 -8.09
N GLY A 338 -10.68 18.52 -8.47
CA GLY A 338 -9.71 19.34 -7.77
C GLY A 338 -10.11 19.70 -6.34
N ALA A 339 -11.37 20.07 -6.13
CA ALA A 339 -11.87 20.41 -4.79
C ALA A 339 -12.01 19.21 -3.84
N ALA A 340 -11.88 17.98 -4.37
CA ALA A 340 -12.10 16.72 -3.64
C ALA A 340 -10.94 15.73 -3.75
N SER A 341 -9.93 16.00 -4.60
CA SER A 341 -8.70 15.19 -4.69
C SER A 341 -7.71 15.66 -3.64
N GLU A 342 -7.29 14.75 -2.78
CA GLU A 342 -6.26 15.03 -1.78
C GLU A 342 -4.93 14.42 -2.23
N PRO A 343 -3.81 15.18 -2.22
CA PRO A 343 -2.49 14.62 -2.41
C PRO A 343 -2.24 13.49 -1.42
N VAL A 344 -1.75 12.38 -1.93
CA VAL A 344 -1.47 11.21 -1.09
C VAL A 344 -0.20 11.46 -0.29
N ASP A 345 -0.25 11.23 1.02
CA ASP A 345 0.94 11.27 1.86
C ASP A 345 1.90 10.12 1.47
N SER A 346 3.14 10.47 1.12
CA SER A 346 4.12 9.54 0.57
C SER A 346 4.55 8.45 1.55
N ALA A 347 4.58 8.74 2.86
CA ALA A 347 4.93 7.75 3.87
C ALA A 347 3.80 6.73 4.06
N ASN A 348 2.55 7.18 4.10
CA ASN A 348 1.37 6.32 4.17
C ASN A 348 1.22 5.49 2.88
N GLN A 349 1.55 6.05 1.73
CA GLN A 349 1.55 5.32 0.45
C GLN A 349 2.60 4.20 0.45
N ALA A 350 3.80 4.47 0.95
CA ALA A 350 4.85 3.46 1.08
C ALA A 350 4.46 2.35 2.08
N GLU A 351 3.74 2.69 3.15
CA GLU A 351 3.22 1.71 4.12
C GLU A 351 2.12 0.84 3.52
N ALA A 352 1.19 1.43 2.75
CA ALA A 352 0.16 0.68 2.03
C ALA A 352 0.78 -0.32 1.05
N LEU A 353 1.84 0.10 0.33
CA LEU A 353 2.59 -0.79 -0.56
C LEU A 353 3.28 -1.92 0.21
N ARG A 354 3.92 -1.64 1.36
CA ARG A 354 4.50 -2.70 2.20
C ARG A 354 3.45 -3.70 2.67
N THR A 355 2.30 -3.21 3.11
CA THR A 355 1.18 -4.06 3.53
C THR A 355 0.70 -4.95 2.37
N TRP A 356 0.54 -4.39 1.18
CA TRP A 356 0.22 -5.14 -0.04
C TRP A 356 1.25 -6.25 -0.29
N GLN A 357 2.54 -5.91 -0.34
CA GLN A 357 3.62 -6.87 -0.59
C GLN A 357 3.65 -8.01 0.44
N MET A 358 3.33 -7.75 1.71
CA MET A 358 3.23 -8.79 2.72
C MET A 358 2.02 -9.70 2.52
N ILE A 359 0.88 -9.13 2.10
CA ILE A 359 -0.36 -9.88 1.87
C ILE A 359 -0.22 -10.77 0.63
N THR A 360 0.32 -10.22 -0.47
CA THR A 360 0.42 -10.88 -1.78
C THR A 360 1.70 -11.70 -1.95
N ALA A 361 2.63 -11.67 -0.98
CA ALA A 361 3.86 -12.44 -1.05
C ALA A 361 3.59 -13.93 -1.32
N PRO A 362 4.28 -14.53 -2.31
CA PRO A 362 4.11 -15.95 -2.61
C PRO A 362 4.30 -16.82 -1.38
N SER A 363 3.44 -17.79 -1.21
CA SER A 363 3.51 -18.72 -0.09
C SER A 363 4.25 -20.00 -0.48
N ARG A 364 5.15 -20.46 0.39
CA ARG A 364 5.70 -21.80 0.37
C ARG A 364 5.11 -22.57 1.54
N MET A 365 4.12 -23.39 1.24
CA MET A 365 3.24 -23.99 2.24
C MET A 365 3.40 -25.51 2.26
N LEU A 366 3.66 -26.06 3.44
CA LEU A 366 3.57 -27.49 3.67
C LEU A 366 2.22 -27.77 4.34
N SER A 367 1.29 -28.41 3.62
CA SER A 367 0.02 -28.89 4.18
C SER A 367 0.26 -30.20 4.92
N LEU A 368 0.14 -30.17 6.25
CA LEU A 368 0.28 -31.32 7.14
C LEU A 368 -1.11 -31.77 7.61
N ASN A 369 -1.57 -32.91 7.12
CA ASN A 369 -2.97 -33.29 7.18
C ASN A 369 -3.15 -34.56 8.03
N ASP A 370 -4.00 -34.44 9.03
CA ASP A 370 -4.43 -35.52 9.87
C ASP A 370 -5.25 -36.56 9.08
N VAL A 371 -4.81 -37.81 9.14
CA VAL A 371 -5.54 -38.94 8.58
C VAL A 371 -5.71 -40.05 9.67
N SER A 372 -5.81 -39.63 10.93
CA SER A 372 -6.15 -40.52 12.04
C SER A 372 -7.60 -41.00 11.94
N GLY A 373 -7.94 -42.04 12.71
CA GLY A 373 -9.26 -42.66 12.66
C GLY A 373 -10.41 -41.74 13.08
N SER A 374 -10.14 -40.70 13.89
CA SER A 374 -11.10 -39.67 14.32
C SER A 374 -11.63 -38.84 13.17
N MET A 375 -10.87 -38.65 12.09
CA MET A 375 -11.29 -37.91 10.89
C MET A 375 -12.51 -38.52 10.17
N LEU A 376 -12.86 -39.78 10.44
CA LEU A 376 -14.11 -40.41 9.96
C LEU A 376 -15.33 -40.08 10.81
N GLN A 377 -15.15 -39.42 11.96
CA GLN A 377 -16.28 -39.07 12.82
C GLN A 377 -17.10 -37.91 12.20
N PRO A 378 -18.40 -37.80 12.58
CA PRO A 378 -19.22 -36.68 12.10
C PRO A 378 -18.67 -35.33 12.52
N ALA A 379 -18.54 -34.40 11.56
CA ALA A 379 -18.38 -32.97 11.82
C ALA A 379 -19.75 -32.29 11.93
N THR A 380 -20.69 -32.70 11.08
CA THR A 380 -22.09 -32.28 11.08
C THR A 380 -23.00 -33.50 10.94
N ALA A 381 -24.33 -33.31 10.91
CA ALA A 381 -25.27 -34.41 10.73
C ALA A 381 -25.06 -35.20 9.43
N ASP A 382 -24.54 -34.56 8.39
CA ASP A 382 -24.45 -35.13 7.03
C ASP A 382 -23.02 -35.21 6.48
N MET A 383 -21.98 -34.87 7.31
CA MET A 383 -20.60 -34.73 6.81
C MET A 383 -19.60 -35.22 7.85
N ARG A 384 -18.63 -36.06 7.42
CA ARG A 384 -17.47 -36.47 8.24
C ARG A 384 -16.45 -35.30 8.31
N ARG A 385 -15.56 -35.33 9.29
CA ARG A 385 -14.49 -34.32 9.43
C ARG A 385 -13.55 -34.33 8.22
N ILE A 386 -13.21 -35.50 7.69
CA ILE A 386 -12.40 -35.62 6.49
C ILE A 386 -13.10 -35.01 5.26
N ASP A 387 -14.41 -35.19 5.09
CA ASP A 387 -15.17 -34.63 3.97
C ASP A 387 -15.21 -33.11 4.04
N LEU A 388 -15.32 -32.56 5.25
CA LEU A 388 -15.24 -31.14 5.53
C LEU A 388 -13.87 -30.59 5.12
N PHE A 389 -12.80 -31.27 5.53
CA PHE A 389 -11.44 -30.90 5.20
C PHE A 389 -11.18 -30.97 3.68
N GLU A 390 -11.55 -32.07 3.00
CA GLU A 390 -11.33 -32.24 1.55
C GLU A 390 -11.96 -31.09 0.74
N GLN A 391 -13.21 -30.75 1.05
CA GLN A 391 -13.89 -29.62 0.38
C GLN A 391 -13.21 -28.27 0.67
N ALA A 392 -12.75 -28.08 1.89
CA ALA A 392 -12.03 -26.88 2.31
C ALA A 392 -10.68 -26.76 1.61
N ALA A 393 -9.91 -27.87 1.56
CA ALA A 393 -8.60 -27.91 0.92
C ALA A 393 -8.66 -27.59 -0.58
N VAL A 394 -9.62 -28.17 -1.31
CA VAL A 394 -9.80 -27.88 -2.74
C VAL A 394 -10.13 -26.41 -2.99
N ARG A 395 -10.98 -25.79 -2.16
CA ARG A 395 -11.27 -24.36 -2.26
C ARG A 395 -10.03 -23.52 -1.98
N ALA A 396 -9.27 -23.87 -0.93
CA ALA A 396 -8.03 -23.20 -0.57
C ALA A 396 -7.01 -23.26 -1.72
N ILE A 397 -6.75 -24.43 -2.28
CA ILE A 397 -5.82 -24.62 -3.40
C ILE A 397 -6.21 -23.76 -4.62
N ASN A 398 -7.50 -23.63 -4.89
CA ASN A 398 -7.99 -22.85 -6.02
C ASN A 398 -7.89 -21.32 -5.80
N SER A 399 -7.85 -20.87 -4.54
CA SER A 399 -7.73 -19.45 -4.19
C SER A 399 -6.31 -18.97 -3.97
N LEU A 400 -5.33 -19.87 -3.88
CA LEU A 400 -3.92 -19.53 -3.72
C LEU A 400 -3.35 -18.98 -5.03
N SER A 401 -2.44 -18.00 -4.91
CA SER A 401 -1.68 -17.45 -6.05
C SER A 401 -0.92 -18.55 -6.79
N THR A 402 -0.84 -18.42 -8.11
CA THR A 402 -0.07 -19.33 -8.99
C THR A 402 1.42 -19.34 -8.67
N ASP A 403 1.95 -18.27 -8.08
CA ASP A 403 3.34 -18.13 -7.64
C ASP A 403 3.65 -18.91 -6.37
N SER A 404 2.60 -19.34 -5.65
CA SER A 404 2.75 -20.13 -4.43
C SER A 404 3.18 -21.57 -4.72
N SER A 405 3.92 -22.15 -3.78
CA SER A 405 4.36 -23.56 -3.82
C SER A 405 3.69 -24.36 -2.70
N LEU A 406 3.21 -25.55 -3.02
CA LEU A 406 2.51 -26.40 -2.06
C LEU A 406 3.11 -27.82 -2.05
N ALA A 407 3.36 -28.34 -0.84
CA ALA A 407 3.62 -29.77 -0.59
C ALA A 407 2.50 -30.33 0.29
N THR A 408 2.22 -31.62 0.18
CA THR A 408 1.21 -32.33 0.98
C THR A 408 1.84 -33.49 1.75
N TRP A 409 1.79 -33.41 3.07
CA TRP A 409 2.08 -34.49 3.97
C TRP A 409 0.80 -34.94 4.66
N VAL A 410 0.76 -36.22 5.03
CA VAL A 410 -0.26 -36.81 5.90
C VAL A 410 0.36 -37.37 7.16
N PHE A 411 -0.38 -37.39 8.25
CA PHE A 411 0.11 -37.96 9.49
C PHE A 411 -0.96 -38.79 10.23
N SER A 412 -0.51 -39.82 10.91
CA SER A 412 -1.19 -40.60 11.94
C SER A 412 -0.12 -41.40 12.69
N SER A 413 -0.43 -41.97 13.85
CA SER A 413 0.56 -42.75 14.61
C SER A 413 1.14 -43.91 13.79
N ARG A 414 2.49 -44.01 13.74
CA ARG A 414 3.26 -45.07 13.05
C ARG A 414 2.91 -45.25 11.58
N ARG A 415 2.79 -44.12 10.86
CA ARG A 415 2.33 -44.07 9.48
C ARG A 415 3.20 -44.91 8.53
N ILE A 416 4.52 -44.76 8.61
CA ILE A 416 5.46 -45.48 7.77
C ILE A 416 6.77 -45.75 8.53
N GLY A 417 7.15 -47.05 8.67
CA GLY A 417 8.44 -47.45 9.26
C GLY A 417 8.66 -46.97 10.70
N GLY A 418 7.58 -46.72 11.48
CA GLY A 418 7.64 -46.15 12.82
C GLY A 418 7.62 -44.62 12.88
N GLN A 419 7.57 -43.93 11.73
CA GLN A 419 7.44 -42.50 11.58
C GLN A 419 5.95 -42.13 11.45
N ASP A 420 5.53 -41.02 12.05
CA ASP A 420 4.12 -40.62 12.09
C ASP A 420 3.66 -39.85 10.86
N TRP A 421 4.56 -39.36 10.04
CA TRP A 421 4.24 -38.58 8.85
C TRP A 421 4.73 -39.24 7.57
N GLN A 422 4.13 -38.82 6.45
CA GLN A 422 4.50 -39.29 5.11
C GLN A 422 4.28 -38.15 4.10
N GLU A 423 5.30 -37.84 3.27
CA GLU A 423 5.14 -37.01 2.10
C GLU A 423 4.33 -37.74 1.03
N ILE A 424 3.25 -37.13 0.54
CA ILE A 424 2.41 -37.65 -0.54
C ILE A 424 2.65 -36.86 -1.83
N VAL A 425 2.73 -35.50 -1.74
CA VAL A 425 3.04 -34.64 -2.87
C VAL A 425 4.22 -33.77 -2.46
N PRO A 426 5.37 -33.85 -3.17
CA PRO A 426 6.51 -32.97 -2.94
C PRO A 426 6.19 -31.50 -3.35
N PHE A 427 7.01 -30.55 -2.91
CA PHE A 427 6.86 -29.15 -3.32
C PHE A 427 6.84 -28.98 -4.83
N GLY A 428 5.92 -28.16 -5.29
CA GLY A 428 5.81 -27.69 -6.65
C GLY A 428 4.96 -26.43 -6.76
N PRO A 429 5.13 -25.62 -7.82
CA PRO A 429 4.38 -24.39 -8.02
C PRO A 429 2.93 -24.69 -8.39
N LEU A 430 2.00 -23.92 -7.84
CA LEU A 430 0.57 -24.00 -8.17
C LEU A 430 0.26 -23.47 -9.57
N GLY A 431 1.18 -22.72 -10.17
CA GLY A 431 1.13 -22.33 -11.58
C GLY A 431 1.39 -23.46 -12.56
N ASP A 432 1.97 -24.62 -12.11
CA ASP A 432 2.02 -25.84 -12.91
C ASP A 432 0.67 -26.59 -12.81
N PRO A 433 -0.12 -26.63 -13.90
CA PRO A 433 -1.42 -27.28 -13.88
C PRO A 433 -1.37 -28.76 -13.46
N ALA A 434 -0.28 -29.47 -13.81
CA ALA A 434 -0.13 -30.89 -13.47
C ALA A 434 0.14 -31.06 -11.97
N HIS A 435 0.92 -30.16 -11.36
CA HIS A 435 1.15 -30.16 -9.92
C HIS A 435 -0.12 -29.78 -9.15
N LYS A 436 -0.79 -28.70 -9.58
CA LYS A 436 -2.06 -28.24 -8.98
C LYS A 436 -3.12 -29.35 -9.01
N GLN A 437 -3.30 -30.02 -10.16
CA GLN A 437 -4.28 -31.10 -10.29
C GLN A 437 -3.92 -32.29 -9.38
N ARG A 438 -2.65 -32.69 -9.32
CA ARG A 438 -2.18 -33.77 -8.43
C ARG A 438 -2.48 -33.45 -6.97
N THR A 439 -2.27 -32.21 -6.56
CA THR A 439 -2.56 -31.76 -5.19
C THR A 439 -4.06 -31.80 -4.89
N ILE A 440 -4.90 -31.37 -5.84
CA ILE A 440 -6.37 -31.45 -5.74
C ILE A 440 -6.83 -32.91 -5.66
N ASP A 441 -6.30 -33.78 -6.54
CA ASP A 441 -6.67 -35.22 -6.54
C ASP A 441 -6.27 -35.88 -5.23
N THR A 442 -5.11 -35.53 -4.67
CA THR A 442 -4.67 -36.00 -3.35
C THR A 442 -5.60 -35.50 -2.25
N ALA A 443 -5.97 -34.21 -2.26
CA ALA A 443 -6.90 -33.66 -1.27
C ALA A 443 -8.26 -34.37 -1.29
N ASN A 444 -8.79 -34.68 -2.47
CA ASN A 444 -10.06 -35.40 -2.64
C ASN A 444 -9.99 -36.90 -2.31
N GLY A 445 -8.82 -37.45 -2.07
CA GLY A 445 -8.64 -38.89 -1.82
C GLY A 445 -8.04 -39.21 -0.45
N LEU A 446 -7.96 -38.25 0.46
CA LEU A 446 -7.38 -38.43 1.78
C LEU A 446 -8.15 -39.40 2.65
N ASP A 447 -9.47 -39.53 2.45
CA ASP A 447 -10.33 -40.46 3.16
C ASP A 447 -9.85 -41.93 3.01
N SER A 448 -9.25 -42.25 1.85
CA SER A 448 -8.65 -43.59 1.60
C SER A 448 -7.40 -43.86 2.42
N LEU A 449 -6.78 -42.83 2.98
CA LEU A 449 -5.56 -42.90 3.78
C LEU A 449 -5.83 -42.95 5.29
N VAL A 450 -7.09 -42.76 5.70
CA VAL A 450 -7.45 -42.64 7.12
C VAL A 450 -7.23 -43.94 7.87
N GLY A 451 -6.55 -43.83 9.02
CA GLY A 451 -6.32 -44.95 9.96
C GLY A 451 -5.20 -44.67 10.97
N GLY A 452 -5.21 -45.38 12.05
CA GLY A 452 -4.27 -45.19 13.17
C GLY A 452 -4.75 -44.14 14.19
N GLY A 453 -3.95 -43.92 15.23
CA GLY A 453 -4.11 -42.82 16.18
C GLY A 453 -3.48 -41.53 15.65
N THR A 454 -3.42 -40.50 16.48
CA THR A 454 -2.94 -39.16 16.10
C THR A 454 -1.52 -38.92 16.59
N GLY A 455 -0.51 -39.00 15.71
CA GLY A 455 0.89 -38.66 15.98
C GLY A 455 1.18 -37.19 15.67
N LEU A 456 0.54 -36.28 16.44
CA LEU A 456 0.50 -34.85 16.14
C LEU A 456 1.85 -34.17 16.36
N TYR A 457 2.44 -34.32 17.55
CA TYR A 457 3.55 -33.49 17.98
C TYR A 457 4.84 -33.78 17.24
N ASP A 458 5.16 -35.04 17.00
CA ASP A 458 6.33 -35.44 16.22
C ASP A 458 6.20 -35.03 14.76
N SER A 459 4.99 -35.09 14.21
CA SER A 459 4.70 -34.68 12.84
C SER A 459 4.85 -33.17 12.66
N VAL A 460 4.38 -32.36 13.61
CA VAL A 460 4.56 -30.88 13.60
C VAL A 460 6.04 -30.52 13.69
N LEU A 461 6.79 -31.15 14.61
CA LEU A 461 8.22 -30.93 14.74
C LEU A 461 8.95 -31.22 13.43
N ALA A 462 8.69 -32.37 12.84
CA ALA A 462 9.31 -32.77 11.58
C ALA A 462 8.98 -31.82 10.43
N ALA A 463 7.74 -31.36 10.33
CA ALA A 463 7.31 -30.40 9.32
C ALA A 463 8.02 -29.04 9.47
N VAL A 464 8.14 -28.51 10.69
CA VAL A 464 8.83 -27.26 10.95
C VAL A 464 10.34 -27.40 10.67
N GLN A 465 10.98 -28.50 11.07
CA GLN A 465 12.38 -28.78 10.75
C GLN A 465 12.62 -28.80 9.25
N TYR A 466 11.80 -29.57 8.51
CA TYR A 466 11.89 -29.66 7.05
C TYR A 466 11.72 -28.32 6.36
N MET A 467 10.76 -27.49 6.80
CA MET A 467 10.54 -26.17 6.25
C MET A 467 11.71 -25.22 6.49
N ARG A 468 12.38 -25.36 7.63
CA ARG A 468 13.59 -24.57 7.96
C ARG A 468 14.83 -25.02 7.19
N GLU A 469 15.03 -26.32 7.04
CA GLU A 469 16.14 -26.88 6.26
C GLU A 469 16.03 -26.51 4.78
N THR A 470 14.81 -26.45 4.26
CA THR A 470 14.50 -26.14 2.86
C THR A 470 13.95 -24.71 2.68
N TYR A 471 14.24 -23.78 3.58
CA TYR A 471 13.73 -22.41 3.57
C TYR A 471 14.04 -21.69 2.26
N VAL A 472 13.03 -21.01 1.70
CA VAL A 472 13.18 -20.20 0.49
C VAL A 472 13.01 -18.72 0.84
N PRO A 473 14.07 -17.90 0.74
CA PRO A 473 13.96 -16.45 0.93
C PRO A 473 12.98 -15.81 -0.07
N GLY A 474 12.31 -14.74 0.35
CA GLY A 474 11.34 -14.03 -0.50
C GLY A 474 9.96 -14.69 -0.61
N GLN A 475 9.77 -15.87 -0.01
CA GLN A 475 8.47 -16.52 0.12
C GLN A 475 8.05 -16.62 1.59
N VAL A 476 6.75 -16.62 1.85
CA VAL A 476 6.21 -16.89 3.18
C VAL A 476 6.24 -18.38 3.43
N ASN A 477 7.24 -18.85 4.19
CA ASN A 477 7.40 -20.26 4.53
C ASN A 477 6.50 -20.60 5.73
N LEU A 478 5.56 -21.52 5.57
CA LEU A 478 4.64 -21.90 6.64
C LEU A 478 4.24 -23.39 6.58
N VAL A 479 3.84 -23.92 7.74
CA VAL A 479 3.16 -25.19 7.88
C VAL A 479 1.68 -24.93 8.10
N LEU A 480 0.82 -25.50 7.25
CA LEU A 480 -0.63 -25.51 7.43
C LEU A 480 -1.01 -26.84 8.08
N LEU A 481 -1.21 -26.83 9.37
CA LEU A 481 -1.61 -28.00 10.15
C LEU A 481 -3.13 -28.13 10.13
N ASN A 482 -3.62 -29.29 9.69
CA ASN A 482 -5.03 -29.64 9.66
C ASN A 482 -5.24 -30.89 10.54
N THR A 483 -6.02 -30.79 11.62
CA THR A 483 -6.28 -31.87 12.56
C THR A 483 -7.66 -31.74 13.20
N ASP A 484 -8.21 -32.83 13.72
CA ASP A 484 -9.49 -32.87 14.41
C ASP A 484 -9.40 -33.31 15.87
N GLY A 485 -8.19 -33.67 16.35
CA GLY A 485 -8.05 -34.40 17.57
C GLY A 485 -6.94 -33.98 18.52
N TYR A 486 -6.83 -34.80 19.55
CA TYR A 486 -5.75 -34.77 20.54
C TYR A 486 -4.58 -35.62 20.04
N ASN A 487 -3.39 -35.33 20.53
CA ASN A 487 -2.27 -36.26 20.32
C ASN A 487 -2.55 -37.59 21.04
N GLU A 488 -2.49 -38.70 20.30
CA GLU A 488 -2.74 -40.04 20.80
C GLU A 488 -1.46 -40.93 20.78
N ASP A 489 -0.30 -40.30 20.56
CA ASP A 489 0.98 -41.03 20.57
C ASP A 489 1.67 -40.93 21.94
N ASP A 490 1.60 -42.00 22.71
CA ASP A 490 2.23 -42.10 24.02
C ASP A 490 3.76 -42.41 23.94
N GLU A 491 4.30 -42.77 22.76
CA GLU A 491 5.72 -43.07 22.56
C GLU A 491 6.51 -41.85 22.04
N GLY A 492 5.82 -40.82 21.50
CA GLY A 492 6.39 -39.63 20.94
C GLY A 492 6.57 -38.50 21.94
N LEU A 493 6.69 -37.26 21.42
CA LEU A 493 6.79 -36.06 22.21
C LEU A 493 5.48 -35.74 22.94
N ASP A 494 5.61 -35.21 24.16
CA ASP A 494 4.52 -34.51 24.80
C ASP A 494 4.48 -33.02 24.36
N LEU A 495 3.40 -32.29 24.65
CA LEU A 495 3.27 -30.87 24.26
C LEU A 495 4.40 -30.01 24.82
N PRO A 496 4.79 -30.08 26.11
CA PRO A 496 5.94 -29.32 26.62
C PRO A 496 7.25 -29.61 25.87
N GLY A 497 7.49 -30.87 25.51
CA GLY A 497 8.66 -31.31 24.74
C GLY A 497 8.67 -30.71 23.32
N LEU A 498 7.52 -30.73 22.63
CA LEU A 498 7.36 -30.06 21.32
C LEU A 498 7.64 -28.57 21.42
N LEU A 499 6.99 -27.87 22.36
CA LEU A 499 7.14 -26.41 22.53
C LEU A 499 8.59 -26.01 22.80
N ALA A 500 9.30 -26.76 23.63
CA ALA A 500 10.73 -26.53 23.91
C ALA A 500 11.60 -26.69 22.65
N GLN A 501 11.29 -27.67 21.78
CA GLN A 501 12.00 -27.86 20.53
C GLN A 501 11.68 -26.79 19.49
N LEU A 502 10.41 -26.38 19.36
CA LEU A 502 10.01 -25.28 18.48
C LEU A 502 10.70 -23.97 18.85
N GLU A 503 10.81 -23.64 20.15
CA GLU A 503 11.55 -22.48 20.63
C GLU A 503 13.05 -22.57 20.29
N THR A 504 13.66 -23.74 20.38
CA THR A 504 15.07 -23.96 19.99
C THR A 504 15.27 -23.78 18.48
N LEU A 505 14.26 -24.11 17.69
CA LEU A 505 14.27 -23.94 16.24
C LEU A 505 13.98 -22.50 15.80
N ARG A 506 13.56 -21.61 16.67
CA ARG A 506 13.20 -20.24 16.32
C ARG A 506 14.40 -19.46 15.77
N ASP A 507 14.23 -18.88 14.58
CA ASP A 507 15.26 -18.10 13.88
C ASP A 507 14.58 -16.96 13.13
N PRO A 508 14.75 -15.72 13.59
CA PRO A 508 14.14 -14.55 12.93
C PRO A 508 14.55 -14.37 11.47
N ALA A 509 15.73 -14.87 11.06
CA ALA A 509 16.18 -14.82 9.67
C ALA A 509 15.51 -15.85 8.75
N LYS A 510 14.90 -16.89 9.33
CA LYS A 510 14.20 -17.95 8.61
C LYS A 510 12.88 -18.30 9.31
N PRO A 511 11.92 -17.35 9.35
CA PRO A 511 10.66 -17.58 10.06
C PRO A 511 9.83 -18.66 9.36
N VAL A 512 9.35 -19.63 10.15
CA VAL A 512 8.41 -20.67 9.71
C VAL A 512 7.26 -20.71 10.70
N ALA A 513 6.11 -20.18 10.29
CA ALA A 513 4.91 -20.14 11.11
C ALA A 513 4.08 -21.42 10.96
N VAL A 514 3.45 -21.87 12.03
CA VAL A 514 2.42 -22.92 12.00
C VAL A 514 1.04 -22.26 12.05
N ILE A 515 0.27 -22.43 10.99
CA ILE A 515 -1.15 -22.08 10.95
C ILE A 515 -1.93 -23.38 11.22
N ALA A 516 -2.57 -23.45 12.37
CA ALA A 516 -3.30 -24.65 12.79
C ALA A 516 -4.80 -24.48 12.57
N ILE A 517 -5.45 -25.45 11.97
CA ILE A 517 -6.90 -25.50 11.76
C ILE A 517 -7.44 -26.77 12.41
N GLY A 518 -8.28 -26.57 13.41
CA GLY A 518 -9.00 -27.62 14.10
C GLY A 518 -10.36 -27.90 13.47
N TYR A 519 -10.65 -29.14 13.10
CA TYR A 519 -11.90 -29.55 12.46
C TYR A 519 -12.84 -30.24 13.45
N GLY A 520 -13.95 -29.59 13.75
CA GLY A 520 -14.97 -30.15 14.62
C GLY A 520 -14.89 -29.64 16.07
N PRO A 521 -15.86 -30.06 16.91
CA PRO A 521 -16.00 -29.52 18.28
C PRO A 521 -15.03 -30.13 19.30
N ASP A 522 -14.41 -31.26 19.01
CA ASP A 522 -13.59 -32.04 19.96
C ASP A 522 -12.08 -31.79 19.78
N THR A 523 -11.70 -30.80 18.97
CA THR A 523 -10.30 -30.43 18.73
C THR A 523 -9.65 -29.89 20.00
N ASP A 524 -8.38 -30.26 20.27
CA ASP A 524 -7.58 -29.65 21.34
C ASP A 524 -7.10 -28.25 20.94
N GLN A 525 -8.05 -27.32 20.91
CA GLN A 525 -7.79 -25.93 20.51
C GLN A 525 -6.69 -25.29 21.36
N ALA A 526 -6.61 -25.65 22.67
CA ALA A 526 -5.62 -25.09 23.57
C ALA A 526 -4.18 -25.54 23.22
N ALA A 527 -3.99 -26.78 22.77
CA ALA A 527 -2.70 -27.25 22.28
C ALA A 527 -2.34 -26.59 20.95
N LEU A 528 -3.30 -26.47 20.01
CA LEU A 528 -3.09 -25.79 18.72
C LEU A 528 -2.69 -24.32 18.89
N GLU A 529 -3.32 -23.60 19.81
CA GLU A 529 -2.98 -22.20 20.13
C GLU A 529 -1.54 -22.07 20.65
N GLN A 530 -1.10 -23.00 21.53
CA GLN A 530 0.27 -23.00 22.05
C GLN A 530 1.30 -23.33 20.96
N ILE A 531 1.03 -24.30 20.09
CA ILE A 531 1.90 -24.65 18.96
C ILE A 531 2.03 -23.48 18.00
N ALA A 532 0.91 -22.86 17.65
CA ALA A 532 0.88 -21.70 16.78
C ALA A 532 1.67 -20.52 17.39
N ALA A 533 1.43 -20.20 18.65
CA ALA A 533 2.13 -19.13 19.37
C ALA A 533 3.65 -19.36 19.44
N ALA A 534 4.11 -20.59 19.63
CA ALA A 534 5.54 -20.92 19.66
C ALA A 534 6.26 -20.69 18.33
N THR A 535 5.52 -20.52 17.23
CA THR A 535 6.05 -20.32 15.87
C THR A 535 5.61 -18.99 15.23
N ASP A 536 5.14 -18.04 16.04
CA ASP A 536 4.53 -16.79 15.56
C ASP A 536 3.38 -17.06 14.55
N GLY A 537 2.66 -18.17 14.74
CA GLY A 537 1.54 -18.62 13.93
C GLY A 537 0.18 -18.22 14.49
N ALA A 538 -0.87 -18.90 14.02
CA ALA A 538 -2.25 -18.71 14.48
C ALA A 538 -3.01 -20.03 14.48
N ALA A 539 -3.97 -20.19 15.39
CA ALA A 539 -4.85 -21.35 15.45
C ALA A 539 -6.30 -20.95 15.23
N TYR A 540 -7.00 -21.73 14.43
CA TYR A 540 -8.40 -21.51 14.05
C TYR A 540 -9.22 -22.77 14.25
N GLN A 541 -10.53 -22.58 14.41
CA GLN A 541 -11.48 -23.69 14.42
C GLN A 541 -12.41 -23.60 13.21
N ALA A 542 -12.54 -24.68 12.45
CA ALA A 542 -13.44 -24.79 11.31
C ALA A 542 -14.57 -25.76 11.64
N LEU A 543 -15.80 -25.26 11.71
CA LEU A 543 -17.00 -26.05 11.94
C LEU A 543 -17.80 -26.31 10.66
N GLN A 544 -17.54 -25.50 9.61
CA GLN A 544 -18.19 -25.58 8.30
C GLN A 544 -17.19 -25.33 7.16
N PRO A 545 -17.42 -25.85 5.95
CA PRO A 545 -16.52 -25.64 4.80
C PRO A 545 -16.33 -24.16 4.41
N THR A 546 -17.30 -23.31 4.75
CA THR A 546 -17.24 -21.87 4.50
C THR A 546 -16.25 -21.13 5.40
N ASP A 547 -15.92 -21.70 6.56
CA ASP A 547 -15.04 -21.06 7.55
C ASP A 547 -13.60 -20.92 7.02
N ILE A 548 -13.18 -21.83 6.12
CA ILE A 548 -11.81 -21.84 5.57
C ILE A 548 -11.48 -20.57 4.79
N GLY A 549 -12.42 -20.01 4.04
CA GLY A 549 -12.20 -18.74 3.37
C GLY A 549 -11.84 -17.62 4.36
N THR A 550 -12.57 -17.54 5.46
CA THR A 550 -12.30 -16.58 6.55
C THR A 550 -10.95 -16.87 7.23
N VAL A 551 -10.65 -18.15 7.50
CA VAL A 551 -9.37 -18.57 8.11
C VAL A 551 -8.18 -18.17 7.23
N LEU A 552 -8.27 -18.36 5.91
CA LEU A 552 -7.19 -17.98 4.99
C LEU A 552 -6.99 -16.47 4.96
N VAL A 553 -8.05 -15.68 4.87
CA VAL A 553 -7.99 -14.22 4.92
C VAL A 553 -7.38 -13.75 6.24
N ASP A 554 -7.81 -14.33 7.38
CA ASP A 554 -7.27 -14.00 8.70
C ASP A 554 -5.78 -14.34 8.81
N ALA A 555 -5.38 -15.53 8.34
CA ALA A 555 -3.98 -15.97 8.36
C ALA A 555 -3.08 -15.04 7.53
N VAL A 556 -3.57 -14.56 6.38
CA VAL A 556 -2.86 -13.60 5.54
C VAL A 556 -2.85 -12.20 6.17
N THR A 557 -3.98 -11.74 6.73
CA THR A 557 -4.07 -10.45 7.42
C THR A 557 -3.05 -10.33 8.55
N GLN A 558 -2.85 -11.40 9.32
CA GLN A 558 -1.87 -11.44 10.40
C GLN A 558 -0.41 -11.35 9.92
N ARG A 559 -0.11 -11.55 8.63
CA ARG A 559 1.25 -11.34 8.11
C ARG A 559 1.70 -9.88 8.27
N GLY A 560 0.78 -8.92 8.08
CA GLY A 560 1.06 -7.48 8.17
C GLY A 560 1.28 -6.95 9.59
N CYS A 561 0.86 -7.67 10.63
CA CYS A 561 0.93 -7.19 12.01
C CYS A 561 1.90 -7.98 12.91
N ARG A 562 2.50 -9.07 12.43
CA ARG A 562 3.43 -9.88 13.24
C ARG A 562 4.75 -9.17 13.51
N PRO A 563 5.31 -9.29 14.73
CA PRO A 563 4.84 -10.09 15.87
C PRO A 563 3.78 -9.41 16.77
N ASN A 564 3.29 -8.23 16.40
CA ASN A 564 2.46 -7.37 17.25
C ASN A 564 0.96 -7.37 16.86
N CYS A 565 0.41 -8.51 16.43
CA CYS A 565 -1.03 -8.65 16.21
C CYS A 565 -1.76 -8.57 17.57
N GLY A 566 -2.42 -7.42 17.85
CA GLY A 566 -3.20 -7.17 19.05
C GLY A 566 -4.61 -7.77 18.97
#